data_740b4f4cdf47f3fe542a53b92ba53a3d
#
_entry.id   740b4f4cdf47f3fe542a53b92ba53a3d
#
_cell.length_a   1.000
_cell.length_b   1.000
_cell.length_c   1.000
_cell.angle_alpha   90.00
_cell.angle_beta   90.00
_cell.angle_gamma   90.00
#
_symmetry.space_group_name_H-M   'P 1'
#
loop_
_entity.id
_entity.type
_entity.pdbx_description
1 polymer ?
#
loop_
_entity_poly.entity_id
_entity_poly.type
_entity_poly.pdbx_seq_one_letter_code
_entity_poly.pdbx_strand_id
1 'polypeptide(L)'
;RDRSPSRGLGDVYKRQGFVYPGSEIYGGLANTWDYGNLGVELKNNVKRAWWKKFIQENPYNVGVDCAILMNPQTWVASGHLGGFSDPLMDCKECHERFRADKIIEDYAQEHNIDLGGSVDGWSQEQMMQLIEDNQVPCPTCGKHNFTEIRQFNLMFKTFQGVTEDAKNTVYLRPETAQGIFVNFKNVQRTSRKKIPFGIGQI
;
A
#
# COMPACT_ATOMS: atom_id res chain seq x y z
N ARG A 1 23.95 -9.17 -21.80
CA ARG A 1 23.02 -9.94 -20.94
C ARG A 1 23.31 -9.51 -19.51
N ASP A 2 22.56 -8.56 -19.05
CA ASP A 2 22.65 -8.05 -17.67
C ASP A 2 22.03 -9.09 -16.73
N ARG A 3 22.89 -9.80 -16.00
CA ARG A 3 22.49 -10.75 -14.97
C ARG A 3 22.49 -10.03 -13.63
N SER A 4 21.47 -9.17 -13.41
CA SER A 4 21.22 -8.68 -12.06
C SER A 4 20.95 -9.87 -11.13
N PRO A 5 21.63 -9.98 -9.97
CA PRO A 5 21.40 -11.07 -9.00
C PRO A 5 19.95 -11.18 -8.55
N SER A 6 19.22 -10.06 -8.51
CA SER A 6 17.81 -10.01 -8.15
C SER A 6 16.89 -10.69 -9.18
N ARG A 7 17.23 -10.66 -10.48
CA ARG A 7 16.48 -11.37 -11.52
C ARG A 7 16.64 -12.89 -11.41
N GLY A 8 17.85 -13.37 -11.06
CA GLY A 8 18.12 -14.79 -10.88
C GLY A 8 17.31 -15.41 -9.73
N LEU A 9 17.17 -14.71 -8.60
CA LEU A 9 16.37 -15.16 -7.46
C LEU A 9 14.88 -15.25 -7.80
N GLY A 10 14.32 -14.23 -8.48
CA GLY A 10 12.92 -14.25 -8.90
C GLY A 10 12.58 -15.44 -9.79
N ASP A 11 13.45 -15.81 -10.71
CA ASP A 11 13.26 -16.96 -11.59
C ASP A 11 13.37 -18.30 -10.85
N VAL A 12 14.22 -18.40 -9.83
CA VAL A 12 14.33 -19.60 -8.99
C VAL A 12 13.02 -19.83 -8.22
N TYR A 13 12.46 -18.83 -7.57
CA TYR A 13 11.21 -18.97 -6.80
C TYR A 13 10.01 -19.36 -7.70
N LYS A 14 9.93 -18.82 -8.90
CA LYS A 14 8.91 -19.21 -9.89
C LYS A 14 9.04 -20.67 -10.29
N ARG A 15 10.23 -21.12 -10.67
CA ARG A 15 10.48 -22.51 -11.08
C ARG A 15 10.27 -23.52 -9.96
N GLN A 16 10.49 -23.12 -8.72
CA GLN A 16 10.29 -23.99 -7.56
C GLN A 16 8.83 -24.04 -7.08
N GLY A 17 7.92 -23.27 -7.66
CA GLY A 17 6.51 -23.31 -7.30
C GLY A 17 6.14 -22.51 -6.05
N PHE A 18 6.92 -21.47 -5.71
CA PHE A 18 6.57 -20.55 -4.62
C PHE A 18 5.60 -19.47 -5.08
N VAL A 19 5.89 -18.81 -6.20
CA VAL A 19 5.04 -17.74 -6.73
C VAL A 19 5.01 -17.79 -8.26
N TYR A 20 3.89 -17.38 -8.83
CA TYR A 20 3.70 -17.19 -10.27
C TYR A 20 3.15 -15.78 -10.53
N PRO A 21 3.44 -15.16 -11.69
CA PRO A 21 2.71 -13.96 -12.11
C PRO A 21 1.21 -14.26 -12.20
N GLY A 22 0.39 -13.41 -11.58
CA GLY A 22 -1.06 -13.59 -11.65
C GLY A 22 -1.56 -13.55 -13.08
N SER A 23 -2.36 -14.55 -13.51
CA SER A 23 -2.89 -14.67 -14.88
C SER A 23 -1.82 -14.77 -15.96
N GLU A 24 -0.72 -15.48 -15.72
CA GLU A 24 0.47 -15.55 -16.59
C GLU A 24 0.14 -15.99 -18.01
N ILE A 25 -0.83 -16.89 -18.20
CA ILE A 25 -1.25 -17.40 -19.55
C ILE A 25 -1.79 -16.28 -20.47
N TYR A 26 -2.20 -15.13 -19.88
CA TYR A 26 -2.69 -13.96 -20.61
C TYR A 26 -1.68 -12.79 -20.58
N GLY A 27 -0.42 -13.06 -20.24
CA GLY A 27 0.64 -12.04 -20.16
C GLY A 27 0.84 -11.45 -18.78
N GLY A 28 0.08 -11.90 -17.79
CA GLY A 28 0.20 -11.44 -16.41
C GLY A 28 -0.50 -10.11 -16.14
N LEU A 29 -0.59 -9.77 -14.86
CA LEU A 29 -1.04 -8.46 -14.39
C LEU A 29 0.06 -7.88 -13.48
N ALA A 30 0.47 -6.64 -13.74
CA ALA A 30 1.53 -5.97 -13.00
C ALA A 30 1.26 -5.98 -11.49
N ASN A 31 2.28 -6.28 -10.69
CA ASN A 31 2.23 -6.32 -9.23
C ASN A 31 1.21 -7.32 -8.63
N THR A 32 0.78 -8.32 -9.42
CA THR A 32 -0.15 -9.35 -8.97
C THR A 32 0.52 -10.73 -9.08
N TRP A 33 0.47 -11.48 -7.99
CA TRP A 33 1.16 -12.76 -7.85
C TRP A 33 0.24 -13.82 -7.27
N ASP A 34 0.31 -15.01 -7.82
CA ASP A 34 -0.33 -16.20 -7.25
C ASP A 34 0.69 -16.99 -6.43
N TYR A 35 0.26 -17.52 -5.28
CA TYR A 35 1.08 -18.47 -4.53
C TYR A 35 0.99 -19.84 -5.18
N GLY A 36 2.13 -20.39 -5.54
CA GLY A 36 2.24 -21.77 -6.03
C GLY A 36 2.05 -22.80 -4.90
N ASN A 37 2.18 -24.08 -5.26
CA ASN A 37 1.98 -25.19 -4.33
C ASN A 37 2.89 -25.17 -3.10
N LEU A 38 4.15 -24.76 -3.23
CA LEU A 38 5.04 -24.56 -2.08
C LEU A 38 4.81 -23.21 -1.38
N GLY A 39 4.49 -22.18 -2.15
CA GLY A 39 4.25 -20.84 -1.63
C GLY A 39 3.02 -20.78 -0.71
N VAL A 40 1.94 -21.46 -1.05
CA VAL A 40 0.73 -21.48 -0.20
C VAL A 40 0.98 -22.19 1.13
N GLU A 41 1.76 -23.27 1.13
CA GLU A 41 2.15 -23.98 2.37
C GLU A 41 3.05 -23.09 3.25
N LEU A 42 4.04 -22.45 2.67
CA LEU A 42 4.89 -21.50 3.38
C LEU A 42 4.08 -20.36 3.97
N LYS A 43 3.21 -19.73 3.17
CA LYS A 43 2.31 -18.66 3.63
C LYS A 43 1.46 -19.09 4.82
N ASN A 44 0.83 -20.27 4.73
CA ASN A 44 -0.01 -20.80 5.80
C ASN A 44 0.80 -21.13 7.06
N ASN A 45 2.01 -21.65 6.93
CA ASN A 45 2.91 -21.89 8.05
C ASN A 45 3.30 -20.59 8.76
N VAL A 46 3.65 -19.54 8.00
CA VAL A 46 3.96 -18.22 8.57
C VAL A 46 2.75 -17.64 9.29
N LYS A 47 1.56 -17.69 8.67
CA LYS A 47 0.31 -17.23 9.32
C LYS A 47 0.01 -17.98 10.61
N ARG A 48 0.13 -19.30 10.63
CA ARG A 48 -0.08 -20.12 11.83
C ARG A 48 0.92 -19.79 12.95
N ALA A 49 2.19 -19.63 12.60
CA ALA A 49 3.22 -19.28 13.55
C ALA A 49 2.98 -17.90 14.17
N TRP A 50 2.64 -16.90 13.34
CA TRP A 50 2.28 -15.56 13.77
C TRP A 50 1.07 -15.56 14.69
N TRP A 51 -0.02 -16.21 14.27
CA TRP A 51 -1.26 -16.30 15.05
C TRP A 51 -1.05 -16.97 16.39
N LYS A 52 -0.34 -18.10 16.39
CA LYS A 52 0.03 -18.80 17.61
C LYS A 52 0.81 -17.89 18.56
N LYS A 53 1.87 -17.25 18.05
CA LYS A 53 2.78 -16.44 18.87
C LYS A 53 2.11 -15.20 19.45
N PHE A 54 1.40 -14.45 18.63
CA PHE A 54 0.90 -13.13 19.03
C PHE A 54 -0.54 -13.16 19.56
N ILE A 55 -1.35 -14.14 19.18
CA ILE A 55 -2.74 -14.22 19.61
C ILE A 55 -2.95 -15.31 20.66
N GLN A 56 -2.57 -16.54 20.35
CA GLN A 56 -2.92 -17.69 21.22
C GLN A 56 -2.03 -17.80 22.47
N GLU A 57 -0.75 -17.53 22.37
CA GLU A 57 0.21 -17.58 23.48
C GLU A 57 0.17 -16.31 24.35
N ASN A 58 -0.46 -15.24 23.89
CA ASN A 58 -0.56 -13.98 24.64
C ASN A 58 -1.91 -13.89 25.37
N PRO A 59 -1.93 -13.90 26.70
CA PRO A 59 -3.20 -13.87 27.48
C PRO A 59 -3.97 -12.55 27.35
N TYR A 60 -3.35 -11.50 26.86
CA TYR A 60 -3.97 -10.18 26.72
C TYR A 60 -4.52 -9.94 25.31
N ASN A 61 -4.18 -10.77 24.35
CA ASN A 61 -4.58 -10.58 22.96
C ASN A 61 -5.78 -11.44 22.59
N VAL A 62 -6.56 -10.97 21.64
CA VAL A 62 -7.64 -11.70 20.98
C VAL A 62 -7.57 -11.46 19.47
N GLY A 63 -8.11 -12.38 18.70
CA GLY A 63 -8.14 -12.28 17.25
C GLY A 63 -9.46 -11.77 16.69
N VAL A 64 -9.42 -11.15 15.53
CA VAL A 64 -10.57 -10.79 14.72
C VAL A 64 -10.23 -11.02 13.25
N ASP A 65 -11.24 -11.25 12.44
CA ASP A 65 -11.11 -11.26 10.97
C ASP A 65 -12.24 -10.41 10.39
N CYS A 66 -11.90 -9.17 10.05
CA CYS A 66 -12.86 -8.19 9.55
C CYS A 66 -13.03 -8.31 8.04
N ALA A 67 -14.21 -7.98 7.54
CA ALA A 67 -14.49 -7.95 6.11
C ALA A 67 -13.56 -7.00 5.35
N ILE A 68 -13.21 -7.37 4.11
CA ILE A 68 -12.42 -6.52 3.21
C ILE A 68 -13.23 -5.31 2.76
N LEU A 69 -14.54 -5.50 2.49
CA LEU A 69 -15.47 -4.44 2.18
C LEU A 69 -16.12 -3.92 3.46
N MET A 70 -16.11 -2.63 3.63
CA MET A 70 -16.63 -1.94 4.83
C MET A 70 -17.51 -0.77 4.41
N ASN A 71 -18.35 -0.30 5.33
CA ASN A 71 -19.15 0.89 5.08
C ASN A 71 -18.23 2.07 4.70
N PRO A 72 -18.48 2.79 3.60
CA PRO A 72 -17.64 3.92 3.16
C PRO A 72 -17.43 5.01 4.22
N GLN A 73 -18.37 5.18 5.16
CA GLN A 73 -18.22 6.13 6.27
C GLN A 73 -17.02 5.81 7.17
N THR A 74 -16.58 4.56 7.21
CA THR A 74 -15.34 4.18 7.91
C THR A 74 -14.14 4.92 7.32
N TRP A 75 -14.08 5.03 6.00
CA TRP A 75 -13.00 5.68 5.28
C TRP A 75 -13.09 7.21 5.30
N VAL A 76 -14.30 7.75 5.41
CA VAL A 76 -14.50 9.18 5.67
C VAL A 76 -14.00 9.53 7.08
N ALA A 77 -14.44 8.77 8.09
CA ALA A 77 -14.07 9.00 9.47
C ALA A 77 -12.57 8.86 9.75
N SER A 78 -11.90 7.95 9.05
CA SER A 78 -10.46 7.72 9.17
C SER A 78 -9.60 8.64 8.28
N GLY A 79 -10.22 9.48 7.45
CA GLY A 79 -9.52 10.41 6.55
C GLY A 79 -8.99 9.79 5.25
N HIS A 80 -9.16 8.48 5.03
CA HIS A 80 -8.62 7.80 3.85
C HIS A 80 -9.22 8.29 2.53
N LEU A 81 -10.50 8.67 2.51
CA LEU A 81 -11.11 9.18 1.27
C LEU A 81 -10.59 10.56 0.87
N GLY A 82 -10.18 11.37 1.84
CA GLY A 82 -9.69 12.73 1.58
C GLY A 82 -8.18 12.89 1.49
N GLY A 83 -7.42 12.01 2.15
CA GLY A 83 -5.97 12.20 2.33
C GLY A 83 -5.10 10.99 1.99
N PHE A 84 -5.68 9.84 1.64
CA PHE A 84 -4.89 8.64 1.29
C PHE A 84 -4.57 8.63 -0.19
N SER A 85 -3.70 9.54 -0.59
CA SER A 85 -3.31 9.72 -1.99
C SER A 85 -1.82 10.03 -2.09
N ASP A 86 -1.18 9.52 -3.14
CA ASP A 86 0.20 9.86 -3.48
C ASP A 86 0.25 10.99 -4.51
N PRO A 87 1.15 11.97 -4.35
CA PRO A 87 1.42 12.96 -5.37
C PRO A 87 2.27 12.32 -6.47
N LEU A 88 1.65 11.95 -7.60
CA LEU A 88 2.32 11.29 -8.71
C LEU A 88 2.59 12.25 -9.85
N MET A 89 3.77 12.12 -10.49
CA MET A 89 4.16 12.79 -11.72
C MET A 89 4.87 11.81 -12.66
N ASP A 90 4.77 12.05 -13.95
CA ASP A 90 5.42 11.24 -14.97
C ASP A 90 6.57 12.04 -15.61
N CYS A 91 7.70 11.39 -15.87
CA CYS A 91 8.73 11.97 -16.72
C CYS A 91 8.28 11.92 -18.18
N LYS A 92 8.25 13.07 -18.88
CA LYS A 92 7.80 13.14 -20.28
C LYS A 92 8.79 12.53 -21.27
N GLU A 93 10.04 12.29 -20.83
CA GLU A 93 11.11 11.74 -21.67
C GLU A 93 11.19 10.20 -21.61
N CYS A 94 11.21 9.63 -20.41
CA CYS A 94 11.30 8.18 -20.24
C CYS A 94 9.97 7.50 -19.90
N HIS A 95 8.90 8.29 -19.69
CA HIS A 95 7.54 7.83 -19.36
C HIS A 95 7.44 7.03 -18.06
N GLU A 96 8.45 7.10 -17.19
CA GLU A 96 8.36 6.51 -15.87
C GLU A 96 7.62 7.39 -14.90
N ARG A 97 6.91 6.75 -13.98
CA ARG A 97 6.09 7.39 -12.94
C ARG A 97 6.81 7.40 -11.62
N PHE A 98 6.73 8.54 -10.93
CA PHE A 98 7.37 8.77 -9.66
C PHE A 98 6.43 9.44 -8.67
N ARG A 99 6.73 9.25 -7.38
CA ARG A 99 6.17 10.05 -6.30
C ARG A 99 6.97 11.35 -6.18
N ALA A 100 6.29 12.48 -6.30
CA ALA A 100 6.92 13.79 -6.24
C ALA A 100 7.56 14.06 -4.88
N ASP A 101 6.88 13.70 -3.80
CA ASP A 101 7.39 13.83 -2.42
C ASP A 101 8.71 13.07 -2.23
N LYS A 102 8.81 11.83 -2.76
CA LYS A 102 10.03 11.03 -2.63
C LYS A 102 11.19 11.59 -3.43
N ILE A 103 10.95 12.03 -4.66
CA ILE A 103 12.01 12.67 -5.47
C ILE A 103 12.53 13.93 -4.78
N ILE A 104 11.64 14.73 -4.17
CA ILE A 104 12.03 15.92 -3.43
C ILE A 104 12.86 15.54 -2.20
N GLU A 105 12.43 14.56 -1.40
CA GLU A 105 13.16 14.12 -0.22
C GLU A 105 14.54 13.58 -0.57
N ASP A 106 14.64 12.72 -1.60
CA ASP A 106 15.91 12.14 -2.05
C ASP A 106 16.86 13.21 -2.58
N TYR A 107 16.35 14.13 -3.40
CA TYR A 107 17.13 15.25 -3.93
C TYR A 107 17.63 16.19 -2.82
N ALA A 108 16.77 16.54 -1.88
CA ALA A 108 17.13 17.40 -0.76
C ALA A 108 18.18 16.75 0.13
N GLN A 109 18.10 15.44 0.35
CA GLN A 109 19.10 14.69 1.10
C GLN A 109 20.46 14.69 0.39
N GLU A 110 20.48 14.45 -0.91
CA GLU A 110 21.73 14.46 -1.71
C GLU A 110 22.40 15.83 -1.76
N HIS A 111 21.61 16.91 -1.77
CA HIS A 111 22.12 18.29 -1.90
C HIS A 111 22.18 19.05 -0.57
N ASN A 112 21.89 18.40 0.56
CA ASN A 112 21.83 18.99 1.89
C ASN A 112 20.90 20.23 1.97
N ILE A 113 19.74 20.15 1.33
CA ILE A 113 18.71 21.19 1.38
C ILE A 113 17.83 20.92 2.61
N ASP A 114 17.67 21.92 3.47
CA ASP A 114 16.74 21.82 4.61
C ASP A 114 15.32 22.12 4.14
N LEU A 115 14.46 21.10 4.20
CA LEU A 115 13.04 21.19 3.85
C LEU A 115 12.16 21.69 5.01
N GLY A 116 12.74 21.92 6.20
CA GLY A 116 12.00 22.35 7.38
C GLY A 116 11.04 21.27 7.98
N GLY A 117 11.16 20.02 7.49
CA GLY A 117 10.33 18.88 7.93
C GLY A 117 9.94 17.95 6.79
N SER A 118 8.91 17.11 7.04
CA SER A 118 8.37 16.19 6.02
C SER A 118 7.62 16.94 4.91
N VAL A 119 7.73 16.43 3.69
CA VAL A 119 7.03 16.94 2.49
C VAL A 119 5.55 16.50 2.45
N ASP A 120 5.13 15.60 3.33
CA ASP A 120 3.78 15.00 3.32
C ASP A 120 2.61 16.02 3.42
N GLY A 121 2.86 17.21 3.95
CA GLY A 121 1.84 18.26 4.08
C GLY A 121 1.90 19.35 3.01
N TRP A 122 2.81 19.23 2.03
CA TRP A 122 3.00 20.25 1.02
C TRP A 122 1.90 20.23 -0.04
N SER A 123 1.56 21.41 -0.57
CA SER A 123 0.67 21.48 -1.73
C SER A 123 1.40 21.04 -3.02
N GLN A 124 0.61 20.69 -4.04
CA GLN A 124 1.17 20.32 -5.35
C GLN A 124 2.00 21.45 -5.95
N GLU A 125 1.55 22.69 -5.74
CA GLU A 125 2.24 23.90 -6.20
C GLU A 125 3.60 24.06 -5.52
N GLN A 126 3.67 23.85 -4.21
CA GLN A 126 4.92 23.92 -3.46
C GLN A 126 5.92 22.84 -3.92
N MET A 127 5.43 21.61 -4.14
CA MET A 127 6.27 20.53 -4.66
C MET A 127 6.79 20.83 -6.06
N MET A 128 5.91 21.28 -6.98
CA MET A 128 6.32 21.65 -8.34
C MET A 128 7.31 22.82 -8.34
N GLN A 129 7.07 23.84 -7.51
CA GLN A 129 7.98 24.99 -7.38
C GLN A 129 9.39 24.55 -7.02
N LEU A 130 9.53 23.66 -6.00
CA LEU A 130 10.84 23.16 -5.61
C LEU A 130 11.52 22.37 -6.74
N ILE A 131 10.76 21.51 -7.44
CA ILE A 131 11.27 20.70 -8.55
C ILE A 131 11.78 21.61 -9.69
N GLU A 132 11.04 22.66 -10.02
CA GLU A 132 11.39 23.59 -11.09
C GLU A 132 12.55 24.50 -10.70
N ASP A 133 12.52 25.10 -9.50
CA ASP A 133 13.55 26.01 -9.01
C ASP A 133 14.92 25.34 -8.89
N ASN A 134 14.95 24.08 -8.50
CA ASN A 134 16.17 23.31 -8.32
C ASN A 134 16.53 22.44 -9.53
N GLN A 135 15.74 22.48 -10.60
CA GLN A 135 15.97 21.66 -11.80
C GLN A 135 16.15 20.17 -11.46
N VAL A 136 15.29 19.65 -10.56
CA VAL A 136 15.42 18.29 -10.04
C VAL A 136 15.41 17.25 -11.17
N PRO A 137 16.45 16.41 -11.31
CA PRO A 137 16.55 15.49 -12.44
C PRO A 137 15.66 14.26 -12.24
N CYS A 138 15.17 13.71 -13.34
CA CYS A 138 14.54 12.41 -13.33
C CYS A 138 15.54 11.33 -12.89
N PRO A 139 15.24 10.51 -11.89
CA PRO A 139 16.17 9.49 -11.38
C PRO A 139 16.58 8.45 -12.44
N THR A 140 15.75 8.25 -13.46
CA THR A 140 16.00 7.25 -14.51
C THR A 140 16.78 7.81 -15.70
N CYS A 141 16.39 8.97 -16.24
CA CYS A 141 16.99 9.49 -17.47
C CYS A 141 17.77 10.79 -17.30
N GLY A 142 17.79 11.40 -16.11
CA GLY A 142 18.50 12.62 -15.80
C GLY A 142 17.92 13.89 -16.42
N LYS A 143 16.77 13.84 -17.10
CA LYS A 143 16.11 14.99 -17.72
C LYS A 143 15.20 15.71 -16.72
N HIS A 144 14.99 17.03 -16.94
CA HIS A 144 14.14 17.89 -16.09
C HIS A 144 12.81 18.18 -16.78
N ASN A 145 12.04 17.16 -17.14
CA ASN A 145 10.80 17.34 -17.88
C ASN A 145 9.70 16.46 -17.31
N PHE A 146 9.00 16.96 -16.31
CA PHE A 146 7.91 16.24 -15.64
C PHE A 146 6.54 16.77 -16.07
N THR A 147 5.51 15.96 -15.85
CA THR A 147 4.10 16.38 -15.91
C THR A 147 3.74 17.14 -14.64
N GLU A 148 2.58 17.78 -14.65
CA GLU A 148 1.97 18.26 -13.41
C GLU A 148 1.74 17.11 -12.42
N ILE A 149 1.84 17.43 -11.13
CA ILE A 149 1.57 16.48 -10.05
C ILE A 149 0.07 16.21 -9.98
N ARG A 150 -0.30 14.93 -9.92
CA ARG A 150 -1.69 14.47 -9.76
C ARG A 150 -1.82 13.66 -8.50
N GLN A 151 -2.86 13.94 -7.70
CA GLN A 151 -3.19 13.11 -6.56
C GLN A 151 -3.82 11.80 -7.03
N PHE A 152 -3.18 10.69 -6.68
CA PHE A 152 -3.68 9.36 -6.98
C PHE A 152 -4.17 8.71 -5.69
N ASN A 153 -5.49 8.51 -5.57
CA ASN A 153 -6.06 7.83 -4.42
C ASN A 153 -5.66 6.35 -4.43
N LEU A 154 -5.06 5.89 -3.34
CA LEU A 154 -4.53 4.53 -3.20
C LEU A 154 -5.60 3.48 -2.88
N MET A 155 -6.84 3.88 -2.64
CA MET A 155 -7.92 2.94 -2.35
C MET A 155 -8.51 2.36 -3.63
N PHE A 156 -8.58 1.03 -3.71
CA PHE A 156 -9.30 0.36 -4.79
C PHE A 156 -10.80 0.58 -4.65
N LYS A 157 -11.38 1.29 -5.60
CA LYS A 157 -12.81 1.56 -5.71
C LYS A 157 -13.50 0.43 -6.46
N THR A 158 -14.65 0.00 -5.96
CA THR A 158 -15.56 -0.94 -6.65
C THR A 158 -17.01 -0.60 -6.34
N PHE A 159 -17.95 -1.38 -6.82
CA PHE A 159 -19.38 -1.17 -6.64
C PHE A 159 -20.03 -2.41 -6.04
N GLN A 160 -20.96 -2.20 -5.12
CA GLN A 160 -21.76 -3.27 -4.56
C GLN A 160 -23.19 -3.16 -5.09
N GLY A 161 -23.58 -4.09 -5.96
CA GLY A 161 -24.88 -4.08 -6.63
C GLY A 161 -24.74 -4.06 -8.15
N VAL A 162 -25.86 -3.85 -8.85
CA VAL A 162 -25.95 -3.92 -10.32
C VAL A 162 -25.70 -2.59 -11.03
N THR A 163 -25.65 -1.49 -10.28
CA THR A 163 -25.46 -0.13 -10.83
C THR A 163 -24.18 0.51 -10.29
N GLU A 164 -23.43 1.13 -11.19
CA GLU A 164 -22.21 1.88 -10.88
C GLU A 164 -22.54 3.33 -10.51
N ASP A 165 -23.20 3.51 -9.37
CA ASP A 165 -23.57 4.84 -8.87
C ASP A 165 -22.84 5.17 -7.55
N ALA A 166 -22.96 6.43 -7.13
CA ALA A 166 -22.30 6.90 -5.91
C ALA A 166 -22.82 6.21 -4.65
N LYS A 167 -24.06 5.72 -4.64
CA LYS A 167 -24.66 5.05 -3.48
C LYS A 167 -24.13 3.64 -3.31
N ASN A 168 -23.74 3.00 -4.40
CA ASN A 168 -23.22 1.64 -4.45
C ASN A 168 -21.69 1.58 -4.40
N THR A 169 -21.03 2.74 -4.36
CA THR A 169 -19.57 2.82 -4.29
C THR A 169 -19.05 2.29 -2.96
N VAL A 170 -18.16 1.32 -3.02
CA VAL A 170 -17.42 0.77 -1.88
C VAL A 170 -15.94 0.70 -2.21
N TYR A 171 -15.12 0.52 -1.19
CA TYR A 171 -13.67 0.45 -1.34
C TYR A 171 -13.14 -0.82 -0.68
N LEU A 172 -12.16 -1.45 -1.33
CA LEU A 172 -11.35 -2.48 -0.69
C LEU A 172 -10.50 -1.82 0.41
N ARG A 173 -10.44 -2.45 1.58
CA ARG A 173 -9.64 -1.90 2.69
C ARG A 173 -8.16 -1.79 2.29
N PRO A 174 -7.50 -0.63 2.47
CA PRO A 174 -6.07 -0.49 2.23
C PRO A 174 -5.22 -1.07 3.36
N GLU A 175 -5.80 -1.19 4.56
CA GLU A 175 -5.16 -1.71 5.76
C GLU A 175 -6.16 -2.38 6.70
N THR A 176 -5.67 -3.08 7.71
CA THR A 176 -6.51 -3.84 8.66
C THR A 176 -6.95 -3.05 9.89
N ALA A 177 -6.36 -1.88 10.14
CA ALA A 177 -6.54 -1.12 11.38
C ALA A 177 -8.00 -0.70 11.63
N GLN A 178 -8.69 -0.17 10.62
CA GLN A 178 -10.05 0.34 10.77
C GLN A 178 -11.05 -0.76 11.12
N GLY A 179 -10.86 -1.96 10.58
CA GLY A 179 -11.66 -3.13 10.95
C GLY A 179 -11.55 -3.46 12.43
N ILE A 180 -10.37 -3.32 13.01
CA ILE A 180 -10.13 -3.51 14.44
C ILE A 180 -10.84 -2.40 15.23
N PHE A 181 -10.70 -1.13 14.84
CA PHE A 181 -11.30 -0.01 15.55
C PHE A 181 -12.83 -0.06 15.55
N VAL A 182 -13.46 -0.29 14.41
CA VAL A 182 -14.94 -0.35 14.34
C VAL A 182 -15.53 -1.51 15.13
N ASN A 183 -14.75 -2.61 15.29
CA ASN A 183 -15.18 -3.79 16.04
C ASN A 183 -14.71 -3.79 17.51
N PHE A 184 -13.99 -2.78 17.96
CA PHE A 184 -13.40 -2.76 19.30
C PHE A 184 -14.41 -3.09 20.40
N LYS A 185 -15.55 -2.38 20.44
CA LYS A 185 -16.60 -2.62 21.45
C LYS A 185 -17.24 -4.00 21.34
N ASN A 186 -17.41 -4.52 20.13
CA ASN A 186 -17.93 -5.86 19.90
C ASN A 186 -16.98 -6.92 20.47
N VAL A 187 -15.70 -6.79 20.16
CA VAL A 187 -14.64 -7.70 20.61
C VAL A 187 -14.50 -7.63 22.14
N GLN A 188 -14.48 -6.42 22.73
CA GLN A 188 -14.41 -6.24 24.17
C GLN A 188 -15.58 -6.96 24.88
N ARG A 189 -16.81 -6.74 24.40
CA ARG A 189 -18.01 -7.32 24.96
C ARG A 189 -18.02 -8.85 24.89
N THR A 190 -17.68 -9.40 23.73
CA THR A 190 -17.72 -10.85 23.48
C THR A 190 -16.58 -11.60 24.15
N SER A 191 -15.38 -11.00 24.20
CA SER A 191 -14.22 -11.59 24.90
C SER A 191 -14.25 -11.38 26.42
N ARG A 192 -15.12 -10.48 26.92
CA ARG A 192 -15.19 -10.06 28.34
C ARG A 192 -13.86 -9.56 28.90
N LYS A 193 -12.99 -9.05 28.03
CA LYS A 193 -11.68 -8.52 28.41
C LYS A 193 -11.80 -7.15 29.08
N LYS A 194 -10.97 -6.91 30.08
CA LYS A 194 -10.75 -5.59 30.66
C LYS A 194 -9.64 -4.87 29.90
N ILE A 195 -9.74 -3.57 29.82
CA ILE A 195 -8.68 -2.72 29.25
C ILE A 195 -7.50 -2.66 30.22
N PRO A 196 -6.25 -2.76 29.73
CA PRO A 196 -5.84 -2.88 28.32
C PRO A 196 -5.87 -4.31 27.80
N PHE A 197 -6.19 -4.49 26.50
CA PHE A 197 -6.03 -5.74 25.77
C PHE A 197 -5.69 -5.45 24.30
N GLY A 198 -5.07 -6.40 23.61
CA GLY A 198 -4.71 -6.29 22.21
C GLY A 198 -5.70 -7.03 21.30
N ILE A 199 -5.85 -6.52 20.09
CA ILE A 199 -6.61 -7.17 19.02
C ILE A 199 -5.70 -7.34 17.81
N GLY A 200 -5.62 -8.55 17.27
CA GLY A 200 -4.83 -8.83 16.09
C GLY A 200 -5.65 -9.41 14.95
N GLN A 201 -5.18 -9.14 13.73
CA GLN A 201 -5.74 -9.61 12.47
C GLN A 201 -4.62 -9.86 11.46
N ILE A 202 -4.82 -10.81 10.54
CA ILE A 202 -3.95 -11.09 9.40
C ILE A 202 -4.70 -10.75 8.11
#